data_5f8523ccb68f8e15b7f1c4b1e7d18fe3
#
_entry.id   5f8523ccb68f8e15b7f1c4b1e7d18fe3
#
_cell.length_a   1.000
_cell.length_b   1.000
_cell.length_c   1.000
_cell.angle_alpha   90.00
_cell.angle_beta   90.00
_cell.angle_gamma   90.00
#
_symmetry.space_group_name_H-M   'P 1'
#
loop_
_entity.id
_entity.type
_entity.pdbx_description
1 polymer ?
#
loop_
_entity_poly.entity_id
_entity_poly.type
_entity_poly.pdbx_seq_one_letter_code
_entity_poly.pdbx_strand_id
1 'polypeptide(L)'
;MPACLEHASEKAEAGNQDSLLSEEIKIDSIEERVRNFEPVWIGITEQNIINAGLIDIKSIDTSIVVDMKYSSPNNFLGLDVYGDFNKCYLQPDVALKLKTAQTLLRQKFPYYSLIVYDAARPRSIQEKMWDTIDVPGTERSKYVSNPKNGSLHNFGAAVDLSIIDENGYELDMGTGYDYFGELAYPREEERMMSEGKLSHKQFLNRDLLREVMEQAGFTGITTEWWHFNSCYRNEAYSRYSIIE
;
A
#
# COMPACT_ATOMS: atom_id res chain seq x y z
N MET A 1 -51.25 -63.37 35.13
CA MET A 1 -50.00 -63.71 35.84
C MET A 1 -48.89 -62.86 35.24
N PRO A 2 -48.06 -62.22 36.05
CA PRO A 2 -47.73 -60.81 35.95
C PRO A 2 -46.25 -60.53 35.58
N ALA A 3 -45.94 -59.21 35.53
CA ALA A 3 -44.63 -58.56 35.68
C ALA A 3 -43.72 -58.61 34.46
N CYS A 4 -43.11 -57.52 34.01
CA CYS A 4 -42.37 -56.48 34.75
C CYS A 4 -42.36 -55.17 34.02
N LEU A 5 -42.76 -54.13 34.73
CA LEU A 5 -42.27 -52.76 34.56
C LEU A 5 -40.92 -52.67 35.28
N GLU A 6 -39.99 -52.00 34.69
CA GLU A 6 -38.87 -51.24 35.26
C GLU A 6 -37.65 -51.27 34.32
N HIS A 7 -37.42 -50.20 33.60
CA HIS A 7 -36.11 -49.60 33.35
C HIS A 7 -36.27 -48.51 32.25
N ALA A 8 -36.73 -47.36 32.69
CA ALA A 8 -36.63 -46.15 31.84
C ALA A 8 -36.52 -44.91 32.76
N SER A 9 -35.35 -44.67 33.34
CA SER A 9 -35.08 -43.39 34.01
C SER A 9 -33.60 -43.10 34.33
N GLU A 10 -32.65 -43.42 33.45
CA GLU A 10 -31.23 -43.03 33.71
C GLU A 10 -30.45 -42.55 32.51
N LYS A 11 -31.10 -42.14 31.43
CA LYS A 11 -30.35 -41.64 30.23
C LYS A 11 -30.59 -40.16 29.87
N ALA A 12 -31.30 -39.41 30.70
CA ALA A 12 -31.65 -38.01 30.40
C ALA A 12 -30.73 -36.93 31.04
N GLU A 13 -29.90 -37.28 32.02
CA GLU A 13 -29.06 -36.30 32.73
C GLU A 13 -27.61 -36.16 32.20
N ALA A 14 -27.08 -37.16 31.51
CA ALA A 14 -25.71 -37.10 31.00
C ALA A 14 -25.50 -36.20 29.74
N GLY A 15 -26.58 -35.96 28.98
CA GLY A 15 -26.50 -35.12 27.75
C GLY A 15 -26.46 -33.62 28.00
N ASN A 16 -26.89 -33.17 29.18
CA ASN A 16 -27.01 -31.73 29.46
C ASN A 16 -25.75 -31.15 30.14
N GLN A 17 -24.95 -31.97 30.81
CA GLN A 17 -23.70 -31.52 31.43
C GLN A 17 -22.57 -31.35 30.39
N ASP A 18 -22.50 -32.19 29.37
CA ASP A 18 -21.46 -32.07 28.31
C ASP A 18 -21.71 -30.87 27.40
N SER A 19 -22.96 -30.47 27.17
CA SER A 19 -23.26 -29.26 26.37
C SER A 19 -22.98 -27.98 27.16
N LEU A 20 -23.22 -27.93 28.44
CA LEU A 20 -22.90 -26.79 29.30
C LEU A 20 -21.40 -26.60 29.49
N LEU A 21 -20.65 -27.70 29.68
CA LEU A 21 -19.17 -27.66 29.75
C LEU A 21 -18.54 -27.21 28.44
N SER A 22 -19.09 -27.59 27.29
CA SER A 22 -18.57 -27.15 25.97
C SER A 22 -18.89 -25.68 25.67
N GLU A 23 -19.99 -25.11 26.21
CA GLU A 23 -20.29 -23.70 26.13
C GLU A 23 -19.45 -22.86 27.10
N GLU A 24 -19.22 -23.32 28.32
CA GLU A 24 -18.33 -22.65 29.28
C GLU A 24 -16.88 -22.61 28.78
N ILE A 25 -16.36 -23.68 28.18
CA ILE A 25 -15.02 -23.71 27.58
C ILE A 25 -14.91 -22.72 26.39
N LYS A 26 -15.98 -22.55 25.61
CA LYS A 26 -16.01 -21.55 24.52
C LYS A 26 -16.05 -20.12 25.05
N ILE A 27 -16.79 -19.87 26.11
CA ILE A 27 -16.91 -18.54 26.74
C ILE A 27 -15.57 -18.14 27.38
N ASP A 28 -14.94 -19.02 28.14
CA ASP A 28 -13.62 -18.78 28.75
C ASP A 28 -12.55 -18.50 27.70
N SER A 29 -12.55 -19.23 26.57
CA SER A 29 -11.60 -19.01 25.48
C SER A 29 -11.83 -17.67 24.75
N ILE A 30 -13.07 -17.18 24.71
CA ILE A 30 -13.40 -15.86 24.14
C ILE A 30 -13.02 -14.75 25.12
N GLU A 31 -13.30 -14.91 26.42
CA GLU A 31 -12.93 -13.95 27.45
C GLU A 31 -11.41 -13.83 27.62
N GLU A 32 -10.67 -14.92 27.49
CA GLU A 32 -9.20 -14.91 27.51
C GLU A 32 -8.62 -14.22 26.26
N ARG A 33 -9.23 -14.41 25.09
CA ARG A 33 -8.87 -13.67 23.86
C ARG A 33 -9.17 -12.18 23.98
N VAL A 34 -10.29 -11.81 24.58
CA VAL A 34 -10.65 -10.40 24.79
C VAL A 34 -9.77 -9.73 25.85
N ARG A 35 -9.38 -10.45 26.92
CA ARG A 35 -8.44 -9.94 27.94
C ARG A 35 -7.03 -9.72 27.42
N ASN A 36 -6.60 -10.50 26.40
CA ASN A 36 -5.29 -10.39 25.76
C ASN A 36 -5.31 -9.50 24.51
N PHE A 37 -6.41 -8.78 24.23
CA PHE A 37 -6.46 -7.84 23.16
C PHE A 37 -5.76 -6.55 23.59
N GLU A 38 -4.46 -6.47 23.33
CA GLU A 38 -3.70 -5.23 23.40
C GLU A 38 -4.30 -4.26 22.36
N PRO A 39 -4.80 -3.09 22.76
CA PRO A 39 -5.30 -2.13 21.79
C PRO A 39 -4.15 -1.74 20.87
N VAL A 40 -4.32 -1.99 19.57
CA VAL A 40 -3.38 -1.49 18.56
C VAL A 40 -3.47 0.03 18.57
N TRP A 41 -2.45 0.69 19.08
CA TRP A 41 -2.35 2.14 18.99
C TRP A 41 -2.13 2.54 17.55
N ILE A 42 -3.08 3.30 17.02
CA ILE A 42 -3.02 3.89 15.69
C ILE A 42 -2.67 5.37 15.89
N GLY A 43 -1.62 5.83 15.21
CA GLY A 43 -1.21 7.23 15.23
C GLY A 43 -2.30 8.16 14.68
N ILE A 44 -2.23 9.44 15.06
CA ILE A 44 -3.25 10.41 14.63
C ILE A 44 -3.30 10.55 13.10
N THR A 45 -2.14 10.49 12.43
CA THR A 45 -2.05 10.55 10.97
C THR A 45 -2.76 9.36 10.32
N GLU A 46 -2.49 8.15 10.79
CA GLU A 46 -3.13 6.94 10.29
C GLU A 46 -4.65 6.96 10.57
N GLN A 47 -5.06 7.43 11.74
CA GLN A 47 -6.50 7.57 12.07
C GLN A 47 -7.21 8.54 11.13
N ASN A 48 -6.57 9.66 10.76
CA ASN A 48 -7.14 10.61 9.80
C ASN A 48 -7.30 10.00 8.41
N ILE A 49 -6.34 9.19 7.96
CA ILE A 49 -6.38 8.45 6.70
C ILE A 49 -7.56 7.46 6.69
N ILE A 50 -7.71 6.67 7.77
CA ILE A 50 -8.82 5.72 7.93
C ILE A 50 -10.17 6.46 7.96
N ASN A 51 -10.28 7.56 8.70
CA ASN A 51 -11.49 8.37 8.78
C ASN A 51 -11.86 9.01 7.42
N ALA A 52 -10.88 9.26 6.56
CA ALA A 52 -11.09 9.71 5.18
C ALA A 52 -11.58 8.58 4.25
N GLY A 53 -11.74 7.36 4.76
CA GLY A 53 -12.29 6.21 4.04
C GLY A 53 -11.28 5.42 3.21
N LEU A 54 -9.98 5.68 3.38
CA LEU A 54 -8.93 4.92 2.70
C LEU A 54 -8.75 3.54 3.35
N ILE A 55 -8.29 2.59 2.57
CA ILE A 55 -8.07 1.21 2.98
C ILE A 55 -6.61 0.80 2.79
N ASP A 56 -6.09 -0.01 3.72
CA ASP A 56 -4.76 -0.59 3.60
C ASP A 56 -4.75 -1.64 2.48
N ILE A 57 -3.79 -1.52 1.55
CA ILE A 57 -3.63 -2.46 0.43
C ILE A 57 -3.47 -3.91 0.92
N LYS A 58 -2.88 -4.13 2.08
CA LYS A 58 -2.72 -5.47 2.65
C LYS A 58 -4.05 -6.13 3.00
N SER A 59 -5.13 -5.38 3.19
CA SER A 59 -6.48 -5.92 3.35
C SER A 59 -7.10 -6.42 2.03
N ILE A 60 -6.56 -5.97 0.90
CA ILE A 60 -7.04 -6.30 -0.45
C ILE A 60 -6.16 -7.37 -1.11
N ASP A 61 -4.83 -7.23 -0.99
CA ASP A 61 -3.86 -8.18 -1.53
C ASP A 61 -2.59 -8.21 -0.66
N THR A 62 -2.42 -9.30 0.08
CA THR A 62 -1.26 -9.50 0.96
C THR A 62 0.05 -9.74 0.20
N SER A 63 -0.04 -10.05 -1.09
CA SER A 63 1.14 -10.34 -1.92
C SER A 63 1.89 -9.09 -2.40
N ILE A 64 1.23 -7.92 -2.41
CA ILE A 64 1.90 -6.65 -2.69
C ILE A 64 2.82 -6.31 -1.52
N VAL A 65 4.10 -6.08 -1.79
CA VAL A 65 5.06 -5.67 -0.77
C VAL A 65 4.91 -4.18 -0.49
N VAL A 66 5.09 -3.78 0.76
CA VAL A 66 5.01 -2.38 1.19
C VAL A 66 6.32 -2.01 1.89
N ASP A 67 6.99 -0.99 1.40
CA ASP A 67 8.23 -0.41 1.93
C ASP A 67 8.13 1.13 1.87
N MET A 68 7.29 1.69 2.76
CA MET A 68 7.02 3.14 2.78
C MET A 68 8.31 3.90 3.07
N LYS A 69 8.95 4.43 2.03
CA LYS A 69 10.29 5.05 2.13
C LYS A 69 10.35 6.22 3.11
N TYR A 70 9.26 6.96 3.22
CA TYR A 70 9.21 8.15 4.10
C TYR A 70 8.89 7.85 5.57
N SER A 71 8.66 6.57 5.92
CA SER A 71 8.56 6.08 7.31
C SER A 71 9.89 5.59 7.89
N SER A 72 10.99 6.01 7.29
CA SER A 72 12.35 5.76 7.77
C SER A 72 13.29 6.83 7.21
N PRO A 73 14.54 6.96 7.69
CA PRO A 73 15.53 7.84 7.09
C PRO A 73 16.04 7.38 5.71
N ASN A 74 15.63 6.22 5.21
CA ASN A 74 16.05 5.68 3.90
C ASN A 74 15.28 6.31 2.74
N ASN A 75 15.36 7.64 2.60
CA ASN A 75 14.77 8.43 1.54
C ASN A 75 15.65 9.65 1.25
N PHE A 76 15.32 10.44 0.24
CA PHE A 76 16.14 11.58 -0.19
C PHE A 76 16.23 12.72 0.85
N LEU A 77 15.33 12.78 1.82
CA LEU A 77 15.37 13.76 2.92
C LEU A 77 16.30 13.32 4.05
N GLY A 78 16.65 12.01 4.12
CA GLY A 78 17.40 11.43 5.24
C GLY A 78 16.65 11.45 6.57
N LEU A 79 15.33 11.60 6.56
CA LEU A 79 14.47 11.76 7.73
C LEU A 79 13.23 10.89 7.65
N ASP A 80 12.79 10.38 8.78
CA ASP A 80 11.43 9.85 8.92
C ASP A 80 10.44 11.03 9.01
N VAL A 81 9.64 11.19 7.97
CA VAL A 81 8.61 12.24 7.92
C VAL A 81 7.21 11.71 8.22
N TYR A 82 6.99 10.40 8.11
CA TYR A 82 5.73 9.73 8.41
C TYR A 82 5.56 9.36 9.89
N GLY A 83 6.65 9.18 10.64
CA GLY A 83 6.63 8.78 12.04
C GLY A 83 6.17 7.33 12.19
N ASP A 84 5.09 7.11 12.91
CA ASP A 84 4.50 5.78 13.18
C ASP A 84 3.64 5.21 12.04
N PHE A 85 3.48 5.97 10.95
CA PHE A 85 2.69 5.57 9.78
C PHE A 85 3.57 4.88 8.73
N ASN A 86 3.36 3.59 8.50
CA ASN A 86 4.16 2.76 7.59
C ASN A 86 3.33 1.82 6.70
N LYS A 87 2.03 2.06 6.56
CA LYS A 87 1.11 1.27 5.75
C LYS A 87 0.75 1.96 4.45
N CYS A 88 0.44 1.17 3.43
CA CYS A 88 0.01 1.65 2.11
C CYS A 88 -1.51 1.82 2.09
N TYR A 89 -1.99 3.04 2.34
CA TYR A 89 -3.40 3.39 2.24
C TYR A 89 -3.73 4.01 0.89
N LEU A 90 -4.86 3.62 0.32
CA LEU A 90 -5.38 4.08 -0.96
C LEU A 90 -6.90 4.26 -0.89
N GLN A 91 -7.46 5.05 -1.81
CA GLN A 91 -8.90 5.00 -2.05
C GLN A 91 -9.32 3.57 -2.42
N PRO A 92 -10.52 3.11 -2.02
CA PRO A 92 -10.93 1.71 -2.25
C PRO A 92 -10.87 1.26 -3.70
N ASP A 93 -11.29 2.12 -4.64
CA ASP A 93 -11.23 1.83 -6.08
C ASP A 93 -9.79 1.85 -6.63
N VAL A 94 -8.91 2.67 -6.06
CA VAL A 94 -7.48 2.71 -6.41
C VAL A 94 -6.76 1.45 -5.92
N ALA A 95 -7.07 0.98 -4.71
CA ALA A 95 -6.55 -0.27 -4.18
C ALA A 95 -6.96 -1.48 -5.05
N LEU A 96 -8.19 -1.49 -5.57
CA LEU A 96 -8.64 -2.53 -6.50
C LEU A 96 -7.90 -2.49 -7.84
N LYS A 97 -7.60 -1.30 -8.36
CA LYS A 97 -6.74 -1.15 -9.55
C LYS A 97 -5.33 -1.69 -9.27
N LEU A 98 -4.74 -1.39 -8.12
CA LEU A 98 -3.41 -1.87 -7.76
C LEU A 98 -3.36 -3.40 -7.62
N LYS A 99 -4.40 -4.02 -7.03
CA LYS A 99 -4.58 -5.47 -7.04
C LYS A 99 -4.65 -6.03 -8.48
N THR A 100 -5.33 -5.33 -9.39
CA THR A 100 -5.41 -5.74 -10.80
C THR A 100 -4.01 -5.71 -11.43
N ALA A 101 -3.21 -4.66 -11.20
CA ALA A 101 -1.83 -4.58 -11.68
C ALA A 101 -0.97 -5.74 -11.15
N GLN A 102 -1.08 -6.07 -9.86
CA GLN A 102 -0.41 -7.24 -9.25
C GLN A 102 -0.84 -8.56 -9.92
N THR A 103 -2.12 -8.71 -10.21
CA THR A 103 -2.64 -9.89 -10.90
C THR A 103 -2.07 -10.01 -12.31
N LEU A 104 -2.03 -8.91 -13.09
CA LEU A 104 -1.47 -8.85 -14.43
C LEU A 104 0.05 -9.16 -14.42
N LEU A 105 0.78 -8.61 -13.44
CA LEU A 105 2.20 -8.93 -13.26
C LEU A 105 2.41 -10.43 -13.06
N ARG A 106 1.62 -11.06 -12.18
CA ARG A 106 1.73 -12.49 -11.88
C ARG A 106 1.28 -13.41 -13.02
N GLN A 107 0.44 -12.95 -13.90
CA GLN A 107 0.11 -13.70 -15.13
C GLN A 107 1.33 -13.82 -16.05
N LYS A 108 2.23 -12.82 -16.07
CA LYS A 108 3.48 -12.83 -16.85
C LYS A 108 4.63 -13.50 -16.07
N PHE A 109 4.76 -13.19 -14.80
CA PHE A 109 5.82 -13.64 -13.90
C PHE A 109 5.20 -14.10 -12.57
N PRO A 110 4.85 -15.38 -12.39
CA PRO A 110 4.03 -15.88 -11.28
C PRO A 110 4.56 -15.57 -9.87
N TYR A 111 5.87 -15.38 -9.74
CA TYR A 111 6.52 -15.15 -8.46
C TYR A 111 6.97 -13.70 -8.23
N TYR A 112 6.73 -12.81 -9.18
CA TYR A 112 7.04 -11.39 -9.03
C TYR A 112 5.96 -10.68 -8.22
N SER A 113 6.35 -9.60 -7.55
CA SER A 113 5.42 -8.76 -6.79
C SER A 113 5.72 -7.28 -7.00
N LEU A 114 4.67 -6.46 -6.93
CA LEU A 114 4.82 -5.03 -6.79
C LEU A 114 5.36 -4.71 -5.40
N ILE A 115 6.22 -3.69 -5.30
CA ILE A 115 6.69 -3.10 -4.05
C ILE A 115 6.34 -1.62 -4.04
N VAL A 116 5.56 -1.18 -3.06
CA VAL A 116 5.06 0.20 -2.94
C VAL A 116 5.96 0.99 -2.01
N TYR A 117 6.42 2.15 -2.48
CA TYR A 117 7.30 3.09 -1.76
C TYR A 117 6.55 4.26 -1.16
N ASP A 118 5.47 4.72 -1.83
CA ASP A 118 4.59 5.78 -1.36
C ASP A 118 3.17 5.63 -1.93
N ALA A 119 2.17 6.11 -1.16
CA ALA A 119 0.76 6.02 -1.54
C ALA A 119 -0.03 7.24 -1.01
N ALA A 120 -0.94 7.06 -0.06
CA ALA A 120 -1.59 8.19 0.59
C ALA A 120 -0.57 9.01 1.39
N ARG A 121 -0.39 10.26 1.00
CA ARG A 121 0.48 11.24 1.68
C ARG A 121 -0.37 12.42 2.14
N PRO A 122 -0.67 12.56 3.44
CA PRO A 122 -1.37 13.72 3.97
C PRO A 122 -0.70 15.04 3.55
N ARG A 123 -1.49 16.09 3.38
CA ARG A 123 -0.98 17.39 2.98
C ARG A 123 0.02 17.95 3.99
N SER A 124 -0.25 17.78 5.28
CA SER A 124 0.66 18.17 6.36
C SER A 124 2.04 17.51 6.25
N ILE A 125 2.10 16.24 5.83
CA ILE A 125 3.35 15.54 5.57
C ILE A 125 4.05 16.12 4.32
N GLN A 126 3.32 16.40 3.27
CA GLN A 126 3.89 17.03 2.07
C GLN A 126 4.42 18.44 2.38
N GLU A 127 3.78 19.22 3.26
CA GLU A 127 4.28 20.50 3.76
C GLU A 127 5.58 20.31 4.54
N LYS A 128 5.64 19.33 5.45
CA LYS A 128 6.85 18.98 6.19
C LYS A 128 8.00 18.62 5.24
N MET A 129 7.74 17.79 4.22
CA MET A 129 8.74 17.45 3.19
C MET A 129 9.22 18.70 2.45
N TRP A 130 8.30 19.54 1.98
CA TRP A 130 8.59 20.78 1.27
C TRP A 130 9.47 21.75 2.08
N ASP A 131 9.22 21.87 3.37
CA ASP A 131 9.96 22.80 4.25
C ASP A 131 11.33 22.21 4.66
N THR A 132 11.48 20.90 4.63
CA THR A 132 12.73 20.20 4.97
C THR A 132 13.78 20.26 3.84
N ILE A 133 13.35 20.40 2.57
CA ILE A 133 14.27 20.41 1.43
C ILE A 133 15.17 21.67 1.49
N ASP A 134 16.48 21.42 1.62
CA ASP A 134 17.51 22.47 1.69
C ASP A 134 17.91 22.97 0.28
N VAL A 135 16.94 23.54 -0.44
CA VAL A 135 17.14 24.23 -1.72
C VAL A 135 16.28 25.50 -1.76
N PRO A 136 16.61 26.49 -2.63
CA PRO A 136 15.76 27.66 -2.81
C PRO A 136 14.31 27.28 -3.11
N GLY A 137 13.35 28.01 -2.54
CA GLY A 137 11.91 27.72 -2.69
C GLY A 137 11.44 27.58 -4.14
N THR A 138 12.09 28.29 -5.08
CA THR A 138 11.84 28.19 -6.53
C THR A 138 12.25 26.85 -7.14
N GLU A 139 13.09 26.07 -6.47
CA GLU A 139 13.59 24.78 -6.95
C GLU A 139 12.94 23.58 -6.28
N ARG A 140 12.29 23.78 -5.13
CA ARG A 140 11.67 22.69 -4.33
C ARG A 140 10.66 21.87 -5.14
N SER A 141 9.98 22.48 -6.10
CA SER A 141 9.02 21.80 -6.98
C SER A 141 9.64 20.74 -7.90
N LYS A 142 10.97 20.69 -8.00
CA LYS A 142 11.68 19.62 -8.71
C LYS A 142 11.76 18.32 -7.89
N TYR A 143 11.53 18.40 -6.59
CA TYR A 143 11.67 17.30 -5.61
C TYR A 143 10.31 16.87 -5.05
N VAL A 144 9.47 17.83 -4.70
CA VAL A 144 8.15 17.58 -4.12
C VAL A 144 7.14 18.56 -4.73
N SER A 145 5.95 18.09 -5.06
CA SER A 145 4.87 18.95 -5.52
C SER A 145 4.56 20.04 -4.48
N ASN A 146 4.33 21.28 -4.94
CA ASN A 146 4.00 22.38 -4.04
C ASN A 146 2.72 22.04 -3.25
N PRO A 147 2.73 22.04 -1.90
CA PRO A 147 1.59 21.69 -1.07
C PRO A 147 0.34 22.52 -1.35
N LYS A 148 0.51 23.78 -1.75
CA LYS A 148 -0.61 24.67 -2.12
C LYS A 148 -1.39 24.17 -3.34
N ASN A 149 -0.70 23.48 -4.25
CA ASN A 149 -1.32 22.88 -5.44
C ASN A 149 -1.81 21.46 -5.18
N GLY A 150 -1.33 20.82 -4.12
CA GLY A 150 -1.57 19.43 -3.80
C GLY A 150 -0.89 18.45 -4.77
N SER A 151 -0.96 17.18 -4.43
CA SER A 151 -0.53 16.01 -5.21
C SER A 151 -1.67 14.99 -5.24
N LEU A 152 -1.67 14.06 -6.20
CA LEU A 152 -2.64 12.95 -6.17
C LEU A 152 -2.41 11.99 -5.00
N HIS A 153 -1.20 11.96 -4.42
CA HIS A 153 -0.92 11.29 -3.16
C HIS A 153 -1.76 11.86 -1.99
N ASN A 154 -2.06 13.18 -2.00
CA ASN A 154 -2.88 13.78 -0.95
C ASN A 154 -4.35 13.34 -0.98
N PHE A 155 -4.76 12.64 -2.03
CA PHE A 155 -6.09 12.05 -2.17
C PHE A 155 -6.08 10.52 -1.98
N GLY A 156 -4.90 9.89 -1.80
CA GLY A 156 -4.75 8.45 -1.88
C GLY A 156 -5.04 7.89 -3.28
N ALA A 157 -4.76 8.70 -4.32
CA ALA A 157 -5.08 8.43 -5.72
C ALA A 157 -3.83 8.33 -6.62
N ALA A 158 -2.64 8.22 -6.05
CA ALA A 158 -1.38 7.94 -6.71
C ALA A 158 -0.56 6.93 -5.91
N VAL A 159 0.36 6.25 -6.59
CA VAL A 159 1.33 5.31 -6.01
C VAL A 159 2.70 5.50 -6.63
N ASP A 160 3.73 5.35 -5.80
CA ASP A 160 5.12 5.19 -6.22
C ASP A 160 5.55 3.76 -5.93
N LEU A 161 6.06 3.05 -6.94
CA LEU A 161 6.31 1.62 -6.81
C LEU A 161 7.34 1.09 -7.81
N SER A 162 7.80 -0.14 -7.55
CA SER A 162 8.66 -0.93 -8.41
C SER A 162 8.19 -2.39 -8.45
N ILE A 163 9.05 -3.28 -8.98
CA ILE A 163 8.83 -4.72 -9.04
C ILE A 163 9.97 -5.41 -8.31
N ILE A 164 9.64 -6.45 -7.53
CA ILE A 164 10.61 -7.43 -7.01
C ILE A 164 10.44 -8.77 -7.71
N ASP A 165 11.55 -9.49 -7.86
CA ASP A 165 11.61 -10.83 -8.42
C ASP A 165 11.21 -11.91 -7.40
N GLU A 166 11.31 -13.18 -7.79
CA GLU A 166 11.04 -14.36 -6.96
C GLU A 166 11.95 -14.51 -5.73
N ASN A 167 13.10 -13.83 -5.72
CA ASN A 167 14.06 -13.85 -4.62
C ASN A 167 13.89 -12.64 -3.69
N GLY A 168 12.95 -11.73 -4.02
CA GLY A 168 12.70 -10.50 -3.27
C GLY A 168 13.65 -9.35 -3.63
N TYR A 169 14.43 -9.47 -4.71
CA TYR A 169 15.29 -8.39 -5.20
C TYR A 169 14.52 -7.47 -6.16
N GLU A 170 14.71 -6.16 -5.98
CA GLU A 170 14.16 -5.17 -6.91
C GLU A 170 14.72 -5.35 -8.30
N LEU A 171 13.88 -5.24 -9.33
CA LEU A 171 14.35 -5.18 -10.71
C LEU A 171 15.16 -3.90 -10.93
N ASP A 172 16.28 -4.03 -11.61
CA ASP A 172 17.12 -2.88 -11.95
C ASP A 172 16.40 -1.96 -12.95
N MET A 173 15.96 -0.80 -12.47
CA MET A 173 15.25 0.24 -13.23
C MET A 173 16.22 1.30 -13.82
N GLY A 174 17.55 1.14 -13.62
CA GLY A 174 18.56 2.08 -14.07
C GLY A 174 18.79 3.28 -13.14
N THR A 175 17.83 3.58 -12.29
CA THR A 175 17.98 4.51 -11.15
C THR A 175 17.22 3.97 -9.95
N GLY A 176 17.61 4.39 -8.76
CA GLY A 176 16.78 4.19 -7.56
C GLY A 176 15.52 5.06 -7.59
N TYR A 177 14.65 4.82 -6.62
CA TYR A 177 13.52 5.68 -6.25
C TYR A 177 14.05 7.08 -5.85
N ASP A 178 13.27 8.13 -6.11
CA ASP A 178 13.65 9.52 -5.80
C ASP A 178 14.95 10.02 -6.50
N TYR A 179 15.33 9.43 -7.61
CA TYR A 179 16.41 9.97 -8.42
C TYR A 179 15.94 11.19 -9.23
N PHE A 180 16.37 12.40 -8.83
CA PHE A 180 15.97 13.67 -9.45
C PHE A 180 16.82 14.06 -10.64
N GLY A 181 16.80 13.27 -11.70
CA GLY A 181 17.56 13.53 -12.92
C GLY A 181 16.96 12.89 -14.16
N GLU A 182 17.41 13.35 -15.33
CA GLU A 182 16.85 12.92 -16.62
C GLU A 182 16.88 11.41 -16.84
N LEU A 183 17.81 10.69 -16.20
CA LEU A 183 17.88 9.24 -16.30
C LEU A 183 16.64 8.55 -15.69
N ALA A 184 15.90 9.22 -14.78
CA ALA A 184 14.63 8.70 -14.26
C ALA A 184 13.42 9.02 -15.16
N TYR A 185 13.58 9.86 -16.20
CA TYR A 185 12.48 10.37 -16.98
C TYR A 185 12.02 9.39 -18.06
N PRO A 186 10.76 8.87 -18.02
CA PRO A 186 10.23 8.04 -19.10
C PRO A 186 10.34 8.70 -20.50
N ARG A 187 10.13 9.99 -20.59
CA ARG A 187 10.25 10.73 -21.87
C ARG A 187 11.67 10.76 -22.46
N GLU A 188 12.69 10.43 -21.67
CA GLU A 188 14.11 10.46 -22.08
C GLU A 188 14.69 9.06 -22.31
N GLU A 189 13.90 8.00 -22.12
CA GLU A 189 14.39 6.61 -22.17
C GLU A 189 15.07 6.26 -23.49
N GLU A 190 14.51 6.66 -24.64
CA GLU A 190 15.12 6.42 -25.96
C GLU A 190 16.49 7.11 -26.08
N ARG A 191 16.58 8.36 -25.64
CA ARG A 191 17.84 9.12 -25.66
C ARG A 191 18.85 8.49 -24.71
N MET A 192 18.45 8.13 -23.49
CA MET A 192 19.33 7.50 -22.50
C MET A 192 19.84 6.13 -22.97
N MET A 193 19.03 5.35 -23.67
CA MET A 193 19.46 4.09 -24.30
C MET A 193 20.47 4.36 -25.43
N SER A 194 20.21 5.34 -26.29
CA SER A 194 21.13 5.68 -27.41
C SER A 194 22.48 6.18 -26.92
N GLU A 195 22.51 6.84 -25.76
CA GLU A 195 23.72 7.32 -25.10
C GLU A 195 24.41 6.24 -24.23
N GLY A 196 23.83 5.03 -24.16
CA GLY A 196 24.35 3.92 -23.33
C GLY A 196 24.23 4.14 -21.82
N LYS A 197 23.41 5.10 -21.37
CA LYS A 197 23.16 5.42 -19.95
C LYS A 197 22.04 4.57 -19.33
N LEU A 198 21.09 4.09 -20.15
CA LEU A 198 20.03 3.16 -19.79
C LEU A 198 20.22 1.89 -20.62
N SER A 199 20.37 0.75 -19.99
CA SER A 199 20.48 -0.53 -20.71
C SER A 199 19.10 -0.98 -21.22
N HIS A 200 19.10 -1.81 -22.26
CA HIS A 200 17.85 -2.39 -22.77
C HIS A 200 17.10 -3.21 -21.71
N LYS A 201 17.81 -3.91 -20.81
CA LYS A 201 17.19 -4.65 -19.70
C LYS A 201 16.47 -3.70 -18.73
N GLN A 202 17.09 -2.60 -18.36
CA GLN A 202 16.49 -1.58 -17.48
C GLN A 202 15.25 -0.96 -18.11
N PHE A 203 15.30 -0.65 -19.41
CA PHE A 203 14.15 -0.21 -20.18
C PHE A 203 13.02 -1.24 -20.15
N LEU A 204 13.30 -2.53 -20.41
CA LEU A 204 12.29 -3.59 -20.36
C LEU A 204 11.67 -3.77 -18.98
N ASN A 205 12.43 -3.58 -17.90
CA ASN A 205 11.92 -3.63 -16.53
C ASN A 205 10.92 -2.48 -16.28
N ARG A 206 11.24 -1.26 -16.73
CA ARG A 206 10.32 -0.11 -16.66
C ARG A 206 9.08 -0.30 -17.52
N ASP A 207 9.27 -0.86 -18.71
CA ASP A 207 8.18 -1.13 -19.64
C ASP A 207 7.21 -2.17 -19.09
N LEU A 208 7.71 -3.23 -18.44
CA LEU A 208 6.89 -4.20 -17.72
C LEU A 208 6.05 -3.53 -16.63
N LEU A 209 6.67 -2.67 -15.79
CA LEU A 209 5.94 -1.94 -14.74
C LEU A 209 4.86 -1.05 -15.36
N ARG A 210 5.21 -0.27 -16.36
CA ARG A 210 4.30 0.64 -17.07
C ARG A 210 3.13 -0.14 -17.68
N GLU A 211 3.41 -1.24 -18.37
CA GLU A 211 2.40 -2.07 -19.03
C GLU A 211 1.35 -2.57 -18.02
N VAL A 212 1.76 -3.18 -16.91
CA VAL A 212 0.80 -3.73 -15.94
C VAL A 212 0.03 -2.63 -15.21
N MET A 213 0.64 -1.49 -14.95
CA MET A 213 -0.02 -0.36 -14.32
C MET A 213 -1.03 0.31 -15.26
N GLU A 214 -0.69 0.54 -16.53
CA GLU A 214 -1.60 1.12 -17.52
C GLU A 214 -2.78 0.20 -17.83
N GLN A 215 -2.56 -1.10 -17.96
CA GLN A 215 -3.63 -2.08 -18.13
C GLN A 215 -4.57 -2.15 -16.91
N ALA A 216 -4.07 -1.84 -15.74
CA ALA A 216 -4.87 -1.73 -14.51
C ALA A 216 -5.60 -0.37 -14.39
N GLY A 217 -5.41 0.56 -15.33
CA GLY A 217 -6.08 1.85 -15.38
C GLY A 217 -5.37 2.96 -14.59
N PHE A 218 -4.05 2.86 -14.43
CA PHE A 218 -3.21 3.96 -13.98
C PHE A 218 -2.58 4.69 -15.18
N THR A 219 -1.99 5.85 -14.92
CA THR A 219 -1.25 6.62 -15.91
C THR A 219 0.06 7.09 -15.29
N GLY A 220 1.19 6.76 -15.92
CA GLY A 220 2.50 7.25 -15.53
C GLY A 220 2.68 8.75 -15.82
N ILE A 221 3.78 9.32 -15.32
CA ILE A 221 4.20 10.68 -15.62
C ILE A 221 5.52 10.70 -16.41
N THR A 222 5.85 11.84 -16.99
CA THR A 222 6.98 11.94 -17.91
C THR A 222 8.35 12.15 -17.25
N THR A 223 8.38 12.32 -15.91
CA THR A 223 9.58 12.69 -15.14
C THR A 223 9.99 11.67 -14.08
N GLU A 224 9.18 10.64 -13.85
CA GLU A 224 9.42 9.65 -12.79
C GLU A 224 8.90 8.30 -13.27
N TRP A 225 9.78 7.29 -13.41
CA TRP A 225 9.40 5.96 -13.87
C TRP A 225 8.56 5.17 -12.86
N TRP A 226 8.63 5.55 -11.57
CA TRP A 226 7.95 4.87 -10.45
C TRP A 226 6.55 5.40 -10.16
N HIS A 227 6.21 6.64 -10.63
CA HIS A 227 4.98 7.34 -10.24
C HIS A 227 3.81 7.05 -11.18
N PHE A 228 2.68 6.66 -10.59
CA PHE A 228 1.45 6.36 -11.33
C PHE A 228 0.22 6.99 -10.67
N ASN A 229 -0.53 7.71 -11.46
CA ASN A 229 -1.81 8.34 -11.10
C ASN A 229 -2.98 7.42 -11.44
N SER A 230 -3.97 7.30 -10.57
CA SER A 230 -5.18 6.51 -10.83
C SER A 230 -6.25 7.27 -11.61
N CYS A 231 -6.17 8.59 -11.67
CA CYS A 231 -7.11 9.47 -12.35
C CYS A 231 -6.46 10.83 -12.65
N TYR A 232 -7.17 11.68 -13.38
CA TYR A 232 -6.75 13.08 -13.58
C TYR A 232 -7.01 13.90 -12.32
N ARG A 233 -6.26 15.00 -12.16
CA ARG A 233 -6.35 15.89 -10.97
C ARG A 233 -7.77 16.46 -10.76
N ASN A 234 -8.44 16.92 -11.81
CA ASN A 234 -9.80 17.43 -11.72
C ASN A 234 -10.81 16.34 -11.28
N GLU A 235 -10.59 15.12 -11.67
CA GLU A 235 -11.37 13.97 -11.22
C GLU A 235 -11.14 13.68 -9.73
N ALA A 236 -9.88 13.71 -9.25
CA ALA A 236 -9.58 13.50 -7.84
C ALA A 236 -10.31 14.55 -6.96
N TYR A 237 -10.26 15.81 -7.33
CA TYR A 237 -10.99 16.88 -6.62
C TYR A 237 -12.51 16.70 -6.60
N SER A 238 -13.09 16.06 -7.60
CA SER A 238 -14.54 15.81 -7.64
C SER A 238 -14.98 14.56 -6.88
N ARG A 239 -14.07 13.61 -6.69
CA ARG A 239 -14.37 12.27 -6.15
C ARG A 239 -13.90 12.08 -4.72
N TYR A 240 -12.80 12.70 -4.34
CA TYR A 240 -12.11 12.44 -3.08
C TYR A 240 -11.87 13.72 -2.30
N SER A 241 -11.81 13.60 -0.98
CA SER A 241 -11.33 14.68 -0.12
C SER A 241 -9.81 14.61 0.02
N ILE A 242 -9.18 15.79 0.19
CA ILE A 242 -7.77 15.84 0.55
C ILE A 242 -7.59 15.32 1.98
N ILE A 243 -6.57 14.50 2.18
CA ILE A 243 -6.14 14.02 3.49
C ILE A 243 -5.25 15.10 4.09
N GLU A 244 -5.62 15.60 5.26
CA GLU A 244 -4.88 16.65 5.98
C GLU A 244 -3.84 16.07 6.94
#